data_c8edd11f812029c58f3a37bea67b4f63
#
_entry.id   c8edd11f812029c58f3a37bea67b4f63
#
_cell.length_a   1.000
_cell.length_b   1.000
_cell.length_c   1.000
_cell.angle_alpha   90.00
_cell.angle_beta   90.00
_cell.angle_gamma   90.00
#
_symmetry.space_group_name_H-M   'P 1'
#
loop_
_entity.id
_entity.type
_entity.pdbx_description
1 polymer ?
#
loop_
_entity_poly.entity_id
_entity_poly.type
_entity_poly.pdbx_seq_one_letter_code
_entity_poly.pdbx_strand_id
1 'polypeptide(L)'
;MHKLKELLDNSAIRKCISLLSTDVLVRGANFLLIPVFLHLMTKNDFGVYGYLYNFAMSCSLILNLGYHVALPKLYVQTSEDKQSNSSMLFTLTTLLFSFVCSVFLLFYLTDLDFKFFNIVNKGENAQFDYTTYRPYLFVATASMIFSNFLTYYFISSKKIKNIQFFNLIRLFLCNGTAILVLYLSKDTDTVMLRLCCTYLSELLLCILFFGGVIRQMRAVFCRDYVTKSLKIGLPICSVALINTFINFGDKQFVMMYCGNETMGAYNLATTLATIPLIVFQSFNFVWLPDFLAEKDLATLNRKTNRNAKLVFLVLLGVSLVVWIGTYFLLLLGVFPQNYKEIISFLPILLLSQIFASMILYYFNSFTYFEKTYIPMIVSIASAALSYVLYSVLGKAFGVMGIATALTAVNLLVATSYMLLSKRYIKRARQFL
;
A
#
# COMPACT_ATOMS: atom_id res chain seq x y z
N MET A 1 35.31 6.52 2.54
CA MET A 1 35.23 6.16 1.12
C MET A 1 35.51 4.67 0.88
N HIS A 2 36.51 4.05 1.53
CA HIS A 2 36.83 2.61 1.32
C HIS A 2 35.68 1.68 1.69
N LYS A 3 35.05 1.84 2.85
CA LYS A 3 33.86 1.04 3.28
C LYS A 3 32.64 1.18 2.37
N LEU A 4 32.47 2.33 1.72
CA LEU A 4 31.37 2.54 0.77
C LEU A 4 31.61 1.80 -0.55
N LYS A 5 32.87 1.71 -0.99
CA LYS A 5 33.29 0.90 -2.16
C LYS A 5 33.11 -0.59 -1.88
N GLU A 6 33.54 -1.10 -0.72
CA GLU A 6 33.33 -2.52 -0.34
C GLU A 6 31.84 -2.89 -0.24
N LEU A 7 31.00 -1.96 0.27
CA LEU A 7 29.54 -2.16 0.29
C LEU A 7 28.93 -2.18 -1.12
N LEU A 8 29.43 -1.35 -2.04
CA LEU A 8 28.95 -1.31 -3.43
C LEU A 8 29.47 -2.48 -4.28
N ASP A 9 30.56 -3.11 -3.92
CA ASP A 9 31.09 -4.31 -4.58
C ASP A 9 30.34 -5.59 -4.19
N ASN A 10 29.53 -5.56 -3.12
CA ASN A 10 28.68 -6.68 -2.77
C ASN A 10 27.50 -6.77 -3.76
N SER A 11 27.48 -7.87 -4.54
CA SER A 11 26.46 -8.12 -5.58
C SER A 11 25.03 -8.07 -5.06
N ALA A 12 24.79 -8.46 -3.80
CA ALA A 12 23.47 -8.40 -3.15
C ALA A 12 23.06 -6.94 -2.86
N ILE A 13 23.97 -6.13 -2.34
CA ILE A 13 23.71 -4.71 -2.05
C ILE A 13 23.48 -3.92 -3.33
N ARG A 14 24.26 -4.17 -4.37
CA ARG A 14 24.08 -3.55 -5.70
C ARG A 14 22.71 -3.89 -6.30
N LYS A 15 22.25 -5.13 -6.15
CA LYS A 15 20.92 -5.58 -6.60
C LYS A 15 19.81 -4.91 -5.81
N CYS A 16 19.96 -4.76 -4.49
CA CYS A 16 19.00 -4.06 -3.64
C CYS A 16 18.91 -2.58 -3.98
N ILE A 17 20.04 -1.88 -4.17
CA ILE A 17 20.08 -0.48 -4.59
C ILE A 17 19.41 -0.31 -5.96
N SER A 18 19.64 -1.22 -6.88
CA SER A 18 19.03 -1.19 -8.22
C SER A 18 17.51 -1.39 -8.16
N LEU A 19 16.99 -2.26 -7.30
CA LEU A 19 15.54 -2.42 -7.07
C LEU A 19 14.93 -1.17 -6.45
N LEU A 20 15.56 -0.63 -5.41
CA LEU A 20 15.11 0.60 -4.75
C LEU A 20 15.08 1.79 -5.71
N SER A 21 16.12 1.95 -6.55
CA SER A 21 16.18 3.05 -7.51
C SER A 21 15.05 2.93 -8.54
N THR A 22 14.71 1.72 -8.99
CA THR A 22 13.58 1.50 -9.90
C THR A 22 12.24 1.77 -9.24
N ASP A 23 12.05 1.33 -7.98
CA ASP A 23 10.82 1.59 -7.23
C ASP A 23 10.62 3.09 -6.97
N VAL A 24 11.66 3.80 -6.58
CA VAL A 24 11.64 5.27 -6.42
C VAL A 24 11.35 5.97 -7.75
N LEU A 25 11.94 5.51 -8.86
CA LEU A 25 11.69 6.07 -10.19
C LEU A 25 10.24 5.85 -10.62
N VAL A 26 9.69 4.65 -10.44
CA VAL A 26 8.29 4.34 -10.79
C VAL A 26 7.33 5.16 -9.93
N ARG A 27 7.57 5.27 -8.62
CA ARG A 27 6.74 6.10 -7.74
C ARG A 27 6.85 7.59 -8.10
N GLY A 28 8.06 8.08 -8.34
CA GLY A 28 8.30 9.46 -8.78
C GLY A 28 7.59 9.78 -10.10
N ALA A 29 7.66 8.88 -11.07
CA ALA A 29 6.97 9.03 -12.34
C ALA A 29 5.44 9.06 -12.16
N ASN A 30 4.88 8.22 -11.29
CA ASN A 30 3.45 8.28 -10.97
C ASN A 30 3.04 9.64 -10.37
N PHE A 31 3.87 10.25 -9.50
CA PHE A 31 3.61 11.61 -9.00
C PHE A 31 3.63 12.66 -10.11
N LEU A 32 4.56 12.55 -11.07
CA LEU A 32 4.62 13.46 -12.22
C LEU A 32 3.42 13.33 -13.17
N LEU A 33 2.74 12.18 -13.18
CA LEU A 33 1.54 11.94 -13.98
C LEU A 33 0.25 12.46 -13.32
N ILE A 34 0.28 12.75 -12.01
CA ILE A 34 -0.91 13.27 -11.30
C ILE A 34 -1.49 14.50 -11.97
N PRO A 35 -0.71 15.57 -12.28
CA PRO A 35 -1.26 16.76 -12.94
C PRO A 35 -1.99 16.45 -14.25
N VAL A 36 -1.46 15.51 -15.03
CA VAL A 36 -2.07 15.10 -16.30
C VAL A 36 -3.49 14.55 -16.06
N PHE A 37 -3.63 13.65 -15.08
CA PHE A 37 -4.94 13.10 -14.75
C PHE A 37 -5.90 14.15 -14.16
N LEU A 38 -5.39 15.12 -13.38
CA LEU A 38 -6.21 16.21 -12.82
C LEU A 38 -6.77 17.15 -13.91
N HIS A 39 -6.11 17.24 -15.07
CA HIS A 39 -6.61 18.02 -16.21
C HIS A 39 -7.50 17.20 -17.15
N LEU A 40 -7.35 15.88 -17.19
CA LEU A 40 -8.14 14.98 -18.04
C LEU A 40 -9.45 14.52 -17.39
N MET A 41 -9.57 14.62 -16.07
CA MET A 41 -10.74 14.18 -15.30
C MET A 41 -11.33 15.34 -14.52
N THR A 42 -12.64 15.33 -14.31
CA THR A 42 -13.26 16.26 -13.37
C THR A 42 -12.84 15.92 -11.92
N LYS A 43 -12.96 16.89 -11.02
CA LYS A 43 -12.66 16.68 -9.60
C LYS A 43 -13.55 15.59 -8.99
N ASN A 44 -14.83 15.55 -9.41
CA ASN A 44 -15.79 14.52 -9.05
C ASN A 44 -15.31 13.14 -9.49
N ASP A 45 -14.95 12.98 -10.77
CA ASP A 45 -14.52 11.70 -11.32
C ASP A 45 -13.20 11.22 -10.72
N PHE A 46 -12.26 12.14 -10.48
CA PHE A 46 -11.02 11.82 -9.79
C PHE A 46 -11.27 11.34 -8.35
N GLY A 47 -12.32 11.84 -7.70
CA GLY A 47 -12.78 11.39 -6.38
C GLY A 47 -13.34 9.98 -6.42
N VAL A 48 -14.29 9.72 -7.31
CA VAL A 48 -14.87 8.39 -7.49
C VAL A 48 -13.80 7.37 -7.87
N TYR A 49 -12.94 7.69 -8.84
CA TYR A 49 -11.82 6.84 -9.21
C TYR A 49 -10.90 6.53 -8.02
N GLY A 50 -10.51 7.56 -7.26
CA GLY A 50 -9.65 7.39 -6.09
C GLY A 50 -10.27 6.52 -5.01
N TYR A 51 -11.58 6.64 -4.77
CA TYR A 51 -12.31 5.79 -3.84
C TYR A 51 -12.33 4.32 -4.31
N LEU A 52 -12.73 4.08 -5.55
CA LEU A 52 -12.79 2.75 -6.15
C LEU A 52 -11.41 2.07 -6.23
N TYR A 53 -10.37 2.84 -6.58
CA TYR A 53 -8.98 2.38 -6.56
C TYR A 53 -8.55 1.90 -5.18
N ASN A 54 -8.78 2.71 -4.13
CA ASN A 54 -8.43 2.34 -2.77
C ASN A 54 -9.23 1.14 -2.26
N PHE A 55 -10.49 1.00 -2.69
CA PHE A 55 -11.30 -0.19 -2.42
C PHE A 55 -10.70 -1.44 -3.07
N ALA A 56 -10.41 -1.41 -4.37
CA ALA A 56 -9.81 -2.53 -5.10
C ALA A 56 -8.44 -2.92 -4.50
N MET A 57 -7.61 -1.93 -4.15
CA MET A 57 -6.34 -2.15 -3.47
C MET A 57 -6.52 -2.84 -2.11
N SER A 58 -7.51 -2.43 -1.34
CA SER A 58 -7.85 -3.01 -0.05
C SER A 58 -8.30 -4.46 -0.18
N CYS A 59 -9.19 -4.73 -1.13
CA CYS A 59 -9.63 -6.09 -1.47
C CYS A 59 -8.44 -6.96 -1.92
N SER A 60 -7.55 -6.43 -2.75
CA SER A 60 -6.39 -7.18 -3.24
C SER A 60 -5.44 -7.61 -2.11
N LEU A 61 -5.24 -6.78 -1.09
CA LEU A 61 -4.42 -7.12 0.08
C LEU A 61 -5.02 -8.26 0.89
N ILE A 62 -6.35 -8.27 1.04
CA ILE A 62 -7.08 -9.33 1.77
C ILE A 62 -7.07 -10.63 0.97
N LEU A 63 -7.44 -10.55 -0.32
CA LEU A 63 -7.59 -11.72 -1.19
C LEU A 63 -6.26 -12.36 -1.62
N ASN A 64 -5.13 -11.70 -1.38
CA ASN A 64 -3.80 -12.23 -1.67
C ASN A 64 -3.35 -13.36 -0.73
N LEU A 65 -4.17 -13.79 0.23
CA LEU A 65 -3.92 -14.91 1.16
C LEU A 65 -2.56 -14.83 1.89
N GLY A 66 -2.00 -13.63 2.05
CA GLY A 66 -0.68 -13.44 2.67
C GLY A 66 0.50 -13.98 1.86
N TYR A 67 0.33 -14.17 0.57
CA TYR A 67 1.36 -14.73 -0.32
C TYR A 67 2.62 -13.88 -0.40
N HIS A 68 2.57 -12.60 -0.06
CA HIS A 68 3.75 -11.74 0.04
C HIS A 68 4.78 -12.25 1.07
N VAL A 69 4.37 -13.10 2.01
CA VAL A 69 5.28 -13.77 2.97
C VAL A 69 5.36 -15.27 2.72
N ALA A 70 4.23 -15.93 2.41
CA ALA A 70 4.18 -17.37 2.24
C ALA A 70 5.00 -17.83 1.01
N LEU A 71 4.86 -17.14 -0.13
CA LEU A 71 5.55 -17.51 -1.37
C LEU A 71 7.09 -17.42 -1.25
N PRO A 72 7.70 -16.31 -0.78
CA PRO A 72 9.14 -16.24 -0.59
C PRO A 72 9.68 -17.32 0.35
N LYS A 73 8.99 -17.57 1.46
CA LYS A 73 9.42 -18.58 2.44
C LYS A 73 9.40 -19.99 1.87
N LEU A 74 8.31 -20.38 1.22
CA LEU A 74 8.17 -21.69 0.61
C LEU A 74 9.12 -21.86 -0.58
N TYR A 75 9.32 -20.81 -1.37
CA TYR A 75 10.26 -20.83 -2.50
C TYR A 75 11.70 -21.12 -2.06
N VAL A 76 12.17 -20.51 -0.96
CA VAL A 76 13.49 -20.78 -0.40
C VAL A 76 13.59 -22.23 0.09
N GLN A 77 12.55 -22.76 0.74
CA GLN A 77 12.52 -24.14 1.25
C GLN A 77 12.53 -25.21 0.14
N THR A 78 12.00 -24.87 -1.05
CA THR A 78 11.91 -25.80 -2.19
C THR A 78 12.94 -25.51 -3.28
N SER A 79 13.78 -24.49 -3.11
CA SER A 79 14.71 -24.02 -4.15
C SER A 79 15.77 -25.03 -4.59
N GLU A 80 16.13 -25.97 -3.72
CA GLU A 80 17.13 -27.03 -4.00
C GLU A 80 16.53 -28.16 -4.85
N ASP A 81 15.23 -28.46 -4.70
CA ASP A 81 14.52 -29.46 -5.49
C ASP A 81 13.62 -28.80 -6.54
N LYS A 82 14.05 -28.86 -7.79
CA LYS A 82 13.32 -28.29 -8.92
C LYS A 82 11.91 -28.86 -9.09
N GLN A 83 11.70 -30.14 -8.73
CA GLN A 83 10.40 -30.80 -8.85
C GLN A 83 9.44 -30.28 -7.77
N SER A 84 9.89 -30.22 -6.52
CA SER A 84 9.13 -29.65 -5.39
C SER A 84 8.78 -28.17 -5.64
N ASN A 85 9.74 -27.39 -6.15
CA ASN A 85 9.50 -25.97 -6.45
C ASN A 85 8.44 -25.79 -7.55
N SER A 86 8.50 -26.58 -8.64
CA SER A 86 7.51 -26.55 -9.72
C SER A 86 6.10 -26.94 -9.25
N SER A 87 5.97 -27.96 -8.39
CA SER A 87 4.70 -28.39 -7.81
C SER A 87 4.15 -27.36 -6.83
N MET A 88 5.02 -26.77 -6.01
CA MET A 88 4.66 -25.68 -5.08
C MET A 88 4.10 -24.47 -5.84
N LEU A 89 4.78 -24.00 -6.89
CA LEU A 89 4.31 -22.88 -7.70
C LEU A 89 2.95 -23.17 -8.33
N PHE A 90 2.76 -24.36 -8.91
CA PHE A 90 1.47 -24.78 -9.47
C PHE A 90 0.37 -24.76 -8.42
N THR A 91 0.62 -25.37 -7.26
CA THR A 91 -0.35 -25.47 -6.16
C THR A 91 -0.77 -24.10 -5.65
N LEU A 92 0.21 -23.19 -5.39
CA LEU A 92 -0.09 -21.85 -4.88
C LEU A 92 -0.83 -21.00 -5.90
N THR A 93 -0.44 -21.06 -7.17
CA THR A 93 -1.13 -20.30 -8.24
C THR A 93 -2.56 -20.79 -8.42
N THR A 94 -2.78 -22.12 -8.46
CA THR A 94 -4.11 -22.70 -8.59
C THR A 94 -4.99 -22.37 -7.38
N LEU A 95 -4.44 -22.42 -6.16
CA LEU A 95 -5.17 -22.05 -4.96
C LEU A 95 -5.57 -20.57 -4.98
N LEU A 96 -4.67 -19.67 -5.34
CA LEU A 96 -4.96 -18.24 -5.43
C LEU A 96 -6.02 -17.95 -6.49
N PHE A 97 -5.86 -18.52 -7.68
CA PHE A 97 -6.81 -18.33 -8.78
C PHE A 97 -8.19 -18.85 -8.42
N SER A 98 -8.30 -20.10 -7.94
CA SER A 98 -9.59 -20.70 -7.55
C SER A 98 -10.25 -19.93 -6.40
N PHE A 99 -9.48 -19.45 -5.43
CA PHE A 99 -10.00 -18.64 -4.33
C PHE A 99 -10.56 -17.31 -4.81
N VAL A 100 -9.81 -16.57 -5.62
CA VAL A 100 -10.25 -15.27 -6.18
C VAL A 100 -11.50 -15.45 -7.03
N CYS A 101 -11.52 -16.47 -7.92
CA CYS A 101 -12.71 -16.79 -8.73
C CYS A 101 -13.92 -17.15 -7.86
N SER A 102 -13.71 -17.94 -6.80
CA SER A 102 -14.81 -18.33 -5.89
C SER A 102 -15.39 -17.12 -5.15
N VAL A 103 -14.53 -16.20 -4.68
CA VAL A 103 -14.98 -14.97 -4.00
C VAL A 103 -15.73 -14.05 -4.95
N PHE A 104 -15.25 -13.88 -6.20
CA PHE A 104 -15.93 -13.06 -7.19
C PHE A 104 -17.26 -13.66 -7.59
N LEU A 105 -17.32 -14.98 -7.77
CA LEU A 105 -18.57 -15.69 -8.03
C LEU A 105 -19.56 -15.54 -6.87
N LEU A 106 -19.09 -15.67 -5.63
CA LEU A 106 -19.90 -15.45 -4.43
C LEU A 106 -20.48 -14.03 -4.40
N PHE A 107 -19.64 -13.01 -4.64
CA PHE A 107 -20.11 -11.62 -4.69
C PHE A 107 -21.11 -11.40 -5.82
N TYR A 108 -20.87 -11.99 -6.99
CA TYR A 108 -21.78 -11.89 -8.12
C TYR A 108 -23.16 -12.54 -7.84
N LEU A 109 -23.19 -13.70 -7.16
CA LEU A 109 -24.41 -14.43 -6.85
C LEU A 109 -25.19 -13.87 -5.66
N THR A 110 -24.51 -13.27 -4.67
CA THR A 110 -25.13 -12.82 -3.42
C THR A 110 -25.36 -11.32 -3.33
N ASP A 111 -24.79 -10.55 -4.27
CA ASP A 111 -24.79 -9.08 -4.29
C ASP A 111 -24.32 -8.45 -2.96
N LEU A 112 -23.40 -9.12 -2.24
CA LEU A 112 -22.84 -8.62 -0.98
C LEU A 112 -22.06 -7.32 -1.17
N ASP A 113 -21.39 -7.18 -2.31
CA ASP A 113 -20.68 -5.95 -2.70
C ASP A 113 -21.66 -4.78 -2.89
N PHE A 114 -22.82 -4.99 -3.50
CA PHE A 114 -23.88 -3.97 -3.59
C PHE A 114 -24.38 -3.54 -2.21
N LYS A 115 -24.58 -4.48 -1.31
CA LYS A 115 -25.01 -4.16 0.07
C LYS A 115 -23.96 -3.28 0.77
N PHE A 116 -22.67 -3.56 0.58
CA PHE A 116 -21.59 -2.75 1.12
C PHE A 116 -21.60 -1.33 0.54
N PHE A 117 -21.65 -1.18 -0.79
CA PHE A 117 -21.66 0.14 -1.42
C PHE A 117 -22.95 0.92 -1.15
N ASN A 118 -24.09 0.25 -1.02
CA ASN A 118 -25.35 0.89 -0.62
C ASN A 118 -25.30 1.49 0.79
N ILE A 119 -24.54 0.89 1.71
CA ILE A 119 -24.32 1.48 3.04
C ILE A 119 -23.54 2.80 2.91
N VAL A 120 -22.59 2.86 2.02
CA VAL A 120 -21.79 4.07 1.74
C VAL A 120 -22.64 5.12 1.03
N ASN A 121 -23.41 4.73 0.02
CA ASN A 121 -24.29 5.62 -0.76
C ASN A 121 -25.53 6.11 0.02
N LYS A 122 -25.83 5.56 1.20
CA LYS A 122 -26.85 6.12 2.11
C LYS A 122 -26.47 7.50 2.68
N GLY A 123 -25.21 7.91 2.54
CA GLY A 123 -24.82 9.31 2.73
C GLY A 123 -25.42 10.16 1.60
N GLU A 124 -26.09 11.26 1.93
CA GLU A 124 -26.74 12.15 0.96
C GLU A 124 -25.79 12.74 -0.10
N ASN A 125 -24.49 12.65 0.13
CA ASN A 125 -23.44 13.29 -0.66
C ASN A 125 -22.69 12.35 -1.61
N ALA A 126 -22.74 11.04 -1.41
CA ALA A 126 -22.08 10.07 -2.28
C ALA A 126 -23.00 9.66 -3.43
N GLN A 127 -22.71 10.15 -4.64
CA GLN A 127 -23.52 9.87 -5.83
C GLN A 127 -22.64 9.20 -6.89
N PHE A 128 -22.62 7.88 -6.91
CA PHE A 128 -22.10 7.11 -8.04
C PHE A 128 -22.83 5.77 -8.18
N ASP A 129 -23.05 5.34 -9.41
CA ASP A 129 -23.65 4.05 -9.70
C ASP A 129 -22.60 2.94 -9.68
N TYR A 130 -22.61 2.15 -8.60
CA TYR A 130 -21.70 1.02 -8.45
C TYR A 130 -21.89 -0.04 -9.54
N THR A 131 -23.09 -0.18 -10.10
CA THR A 131 -23.40 -1.19 -11.13
C THR A 131 -22.48 -1.05 -12.34
N THR A 132 -22.28 0.18 -12.78
CA THR A 132 -21.41 0.52 -13.91
C THR A 132 -19.95 0.13 -13.66
N TYR A 133 -19.46 0.30 -12.42
CA TYR A 133 -18.04 0.09 -12.08
C TYR A 133 -17.71 -1.33 -11.62
N ARG A 134 -18.71 -2.13 -11.25
CA ARG A 134 -18.55 -3.47 -10.67
C ARG A 134 -17.61 -4.40 -11.46
N PRO A 135 -17.78 -4.61 -12.79
CA PRO A 135 -16.91 -5.51 -13.55
C PRO A 135 -15.47 -5.01 -13.59
N TYR A 136 -15.26 -3.70 -13.69
CA TYR A 136 -13.92 -3.11 -13.73
C TYR A 136 -13.20 -3.21 -12.39
N LEU A 137 -13.94 -3.19 -11.27
CA LEU A 137 -13.37 -3.41 -9.93
C LEU A 137 -12.92 -4.86 -9.72
N PHE A 138 -13.64 -5.83 -10.27
CA PHE A 138 -13.20 -7.23 -10.24
C PHE A 138 -11.93 -7.40 -11.05
N VAL A 139 -11.86 -6.81 -12.25
CA VAL A 139 -10.65 -6.80 -13.07
C VAL A 139 -9.50 -6.09 -12.35
N ALA A 140 -9.74 -4.92 -11.75
CA ALA A 140 -8.73 -4.18 -11.00
C ALA A 140 -8.18 -4.98 -9.81
N THR A 141 -9.07 -5.58 -9.03
CA THR A 141 -8.66 -6.40 -7.89
C THR A 141 -7.85 -7.62 -8.34
N ALA A 142 -8.29 -8.33 -9.38
CA ALA A 142 -7.59 -9.47 -9.95
C ALA A 142 -6.21 -9.08 -10.48
N SER A 143 -6.12 -8.00 -11.27
CA SER A 143 -4.84 -7.54 -11.83
C SER A 143 -3.84 -7.18 -10.74
N MET A 144 -4.28 -6.49 -9.67
CA MET A 144 -3.44 -6.17 -8.50
C MET A 144 -2.96 -7.43 -7.77
N ILE A 145 -3.82 -8.45 -7.59
CA ILE A 145 -3.43 -9.70 -6.92
C ILE A 145 -2.37 -10.43 -7.74
N PHE A 146 -2.57 -10.58 -9.05
CA PHE A 146 -1.63 -11.29 -9.93
C PHE A 146 -0.33 -10.51 -10.13
N SER A 147 -0.39 -9.20 -10.22
CA SER A 147 0.77 -8.33 -10.28
C SER A 147 1.65 -8.45 -9.01
N ASN A 148 1.01 -8.48 -7.84
CA ASN A 148 1.67 -8.72 -6.57
C ASN A 148 2.30 -10.13 -6.52
N PHE A 149 1.57 -11.17 -6.93
CA PHE A 149 2.10 -12.53 -6.99
C PHE A 149 3.35 -12.62 -7.86
N LEU A 150 3.32 -12.05 -9.08
CA LEU A 150 4.48 -12.00 -9.97
C LEU A 150 5.66 -11.27 -9.35
N THR A 151 5.41 -10.15 -8.70
CA THR A 151 6.45 -9.37 -8.03
C THR A 151 7.14 -10.22 -6.95
N TYR A 152 6.39 -10.89 -6.08
CA TYR A 152 6.96 -11.75 -5.03
C TYR A 152 7.64 -13.00 -5.59
N TYR A 153 7.11 -13.57 -6.68
CA TYR A 153 7.78 -14.66 -7.39
C TYR A 153 9.15 -14.22 -7.95
N PHE A 154 9.22 -13.06 -8.63
CA PHE A 154 10.49 -12.57 -9.17
C PHE A 154 11.49 -12.21 -8.08
N ILE A 155 11.04 -11.66 -6.95
CA ILE A 155 11.88 -11.41 -5.77
C ILE A 155 12.45 -12.72 -5.25
N SER A 156 11.61 -13.73 -5.04
CA SER A 156 11.99 -15.04 -4.49
C SER A 156 12.94 -15.79 -5.41
N SER A 157 12.71 -15.72 -6.73
CA SER A 157 13.57 -16.32 -7.76
C SER A 157 14.82 -15.50 -8.08
N LYS A 158 15.05 -14.37 -7.37
CA LYS A 158 16.17 -13.42 -7.60
C LYS A 158 16.24 -12.86 -9.03
N LYS A 159 15.13 -12.85 -9.77
CA LYS A 159 15.02 -12.34 -11.15
C LYS A 159 14.78 -10.82 -11.15
N ILE A 160 15.72 -10.05 -10.63
CA ILE A 160 15.59 -8.61 -10.40
C ILE A 160 15.33 -7.83 -11.69
N LYS A 161 16.00 -8.18 -12.78
CA LYS A 161 15.78 -7.54 -14.08
C LYS A 161 14.33 -7.69 -14.56
N ASN A 162 13.70 -8.84 -14.29
CA ASN A 162 12.31 -9.07 -14.68
C ASN A 162 11.35 -8.19 -13.88
N ILE A 163 11.62 -7.97 -12.58
CA ILE A 163 10.81 -7.03 -11.76
C ILE A 163 10.93 -5.61 -12.30
N GLN A 164 12.14 -5.16 -12.56
CA GLN A 164 12.39 -3.81 -13.06
C GLN A 164 11.69 -3.61 -14.40
N PHE A 165 11.85 -4.56 -15.33
CA PHE A 165 11.22 -4.54 -16.64
C PHE A 165 9.69 -4.57 -16.55
N PHE A 166 9.14 -5.45 -15.69
CA PHE A 166 7.71 -5.52 -15.43
C PHE A 166 7.16 -4.19 -14.88
N ASN A 167 7.81 -3.62 -13.86
CA ASN A 167 7.35 -2.36 -13.25
C ASN A 167 7.46 -1.16 -14.19
N LEU A 168 8.51 -1.11 -15.02
CA LEU A 168 8.66 -0.05 -16.03
C LEU A 168 7.60 -0.17 -17.13
N ILE A 169 7.41 -1.38 -17.70
CA ILE A 169 6.36 -1.58 -18.72
C ILE A 169 4.98 -1.27 -18.10
N ARG A 170 4.70 -1.73 -16.89
CA ARG A 170 3.45 -1.42 -16.18
C ARG A 170 3.23 0.08 -16.07
N LEU A 171 4.26 0.84 -15.68
CA LEU A 171 4.18 2.29 -15.57
C LEU A 171 3.76 2.93 -16.90
N PHE A 172 4.47 2.62 -17.98
CA PHE A 172 4.23 3.24 -19.29
C PHE A 172 2.95 2.71 -19.96
N LEU A 173 2.72 1.41 -19.92
CA LEU A 173 1.56 0.79 -20.57
C LEU A 173 0.26 1.21 -19.88
N CYS A 174 0.15 1.00 -18.55
CA CYS A 174 -1.10 1.27 -17.83
C CYS A 174 -1.44 2.76 -17.79
N ASN A 175 -0.47 3.63 -17.49
CA ASN A 175 -0.74 5.06 -17.49
C ASN A 175 -0.83 5.63 -18.91
N GLY A 176 -0.01 5.17 -19.85
CA GLY A 176 -0.02 5.64 -21.23
C GLY A 176 -1.32 5.32 -21.94
N THR A 177 -1.84 4.10 -21.80
CA THR A 177 -3.15 3.72 -22.36
C THR A 177 -4.29 4.52 -21.73
N ALA A 178 -4.26 4.70 -20.41
CA ALA A 178 -5.27 5.49 -19.71
C ALA A 178 -5.27 6.96 -20.17
N ILE A 179 -4.09 7.60 -20.24
CA ILE A 179 -3.97 8.99 -20.70
C ILE A 179 -4.40 9.13 -22.16
N LEU A 180 -3.97 8.22 -23.04
CA LEU A 180 -4.31 8.25 -24.46
C LEU A 180 -5.82 8.16 -24.66
N VAL A 181 -6.47 7.20 -24.01
CA VAL A 181 -7.92 6.99 -24.13
C VAL A 181 -8.69 8.16 -23.53
N LEU A 182 -8.31 8.65 -22.35
CA LEU A 182 -8.95 9.83 -21.74
C LEU A 182 -8.82 11.08 -22.61
N TYR A 183 -7.69 11.26 -23.28
CA TYR A 183 -7.46 12.38 -24.19
C TYR A 183 -8.34 12.31 -25.46
N LEU A 184 -8.55 11.10 -25.99
CA LEU A 184 -9.33 10.87 -27.21
C LEU A 184 -10.84 10.84 -26.97
N SER A 185 -11.29 10.42 -25.78
CA SER A 185 -12.70 10.17 -25.44
C SER A 185 -13.28 11.31 -24.60
N LYS A 186 -13.75 12.39 -25.23
CA LYS A 186 -14.21 13.60 -24.53
C LYS A 186 -15.57 13.50 -23.85
N ASP A 187 -16.45 12.58 -24.27
CA ASP A 187 -17.88 12.54 -23.88
C ASP A 187 -18.28 11.27 -23.13
N THR A 188 -17.31 10.48 -22.63
CA THR A 188 -17.56 9.21 -21.93
C THR A 188 -17.17 9.29 -20.46
N ASP A 189 -17.71 8.37 -19.65
CA ASP A 189 -17.36 8.25 -18.22
C ASP A 189 -15.84 8.05 -18.03
N THR A 190 -15.17 9.10 -17.58
CA THR A 190 -13.70 9.12 -17.41
C THR A 190 -13.25 8.16 -16.32
N VAL A 191 -14.08 7.87 -15.32
CA VAL A 191 -13.80 6.90 -14.24
C VAL A 191 -13.73 5.50 -14.81
N MET A 192 -14.77 5.10 -15.57
CA MET A 192 -14.85 3.80 -16.21
C MET A 192 -13.68 3.59 -17.18
N LEU A 193 -13.40 4.58 -18.05
CA LEU A 193 -12.31 4.50 -19.00
C LEU A 193 -10.96 4.33 -18.31
N ARG A 194 -10.68 5.12 -17.27
CA ARG A 194 -9.43 5.03 -16.54
C ARG A 194 -9.27 3.68 -15.84
N LEU A 195 -10.31 3.17 -15.17
CA LEU A 195 -10.29 1.85 -14.54
C LEU A 195 -10.06 0.75 -15.58
N CYS A 196 -10.84 0.77 -16.67
CA CYS A 196 -10.75 -0.20 -17.74
C CYS A 196 -9.34 -0.23 -18.35
N CYS A 197 -8.85 0.91 -18.86
CA CYS A 197 -7.56 0.97 -19.56
C CYS A 197 -6.40 0.62 -18.64
N THR A 198 -6.37 1.12 -17.41
CA THR A 198 -5.29 0.83 -16.47
C THR A 198 -5.24 -0.66 -16.14
N TYR A 199 -6.36 -1.26 -15.76
CA TYR A 199 -6.36 -2.62 -15.19
C TYR A 199 -6.48 -3.73 -16.21
N LEU A 200 -7.11 -3.49 -17.37
CA LEU A 200 -7.01 -4.44 -18.47
C LEU A 200 -5.59 -4.50 -19.02
N SER A 201 -4.92 -3.36 -19.17
CA SER A 201 -3.52 -3.32 -19.58
C SER A 201 -2.62 -4.04 -18.57
N GLU A 202 -2.85 -3.84 -17.27
CA GLU A 202 -2.11 -4.54 -16.21
C GLU A 202 -2.39 -6.04 -16.22
N LEU A 203 -3.65 -6.45 -16.40
CA LEU A 203 -4.02 -7.86 -16.48
C LEU A 203 -3.40 -8.54 -17.70
N LEU A 204 -3.43 -7.90 -18.87
CA LEU A 204 -2.76 -8.41 -20.08
C LEU A 204 -1.26 -8.56 -19.86
N LEU A 205 -0.63 -7.56 -19.23
CA LEU A 205 0.79 -7.65 -18.88
C LEU A 205 1.06 -8.81 -17.91
N CYS A 206 0.21 -9.00 -16.90
CA CYS A 206 0.31 -10.15 -16.01
C CYS A 206 0.22 -11.47 -16.75
N ILE A 207 -0.72 -11.64 -17.68
CA ILE A 207 -0.88 -12.86 -18.48
C ILE A 207 0.40 -13.15 -19.28
N LEU A 208 0.99 -12.13 -19.92
CA LEU A 208 2.23 -12.28 -20.68
C LEU A 208 3.39 -12.77 -19.80
N PHE A 209 3.58 -12.17 -18.64
CA PHE A 209 4.64 -12.55 -17.71
C PHE A 209 4.37 -13.90 -17.02
N PHE A 210 3.10 -14.24 -16.78
CA PHE A 210 2.70 -15.54 -16.24
C PHE A 210 3.06 -16.70 -17.18
N GLY A 211 3.07 -16.50 -18.49
CA GLY A 211 3.53 -17.50 -19.45
C GLY A 211 4.93 -18.04 -19.13
N GLY A 212 5.83 -17.17 -18.67
CA GLY A 212 7.17 -17.55 -18.21
C GLY A 212 7.18 -18.32 -16.88
N VAL A 213 6.20 -18.10 -16.03
CA VAL A 213 6.03 -18.82 -14.74
C VAL A 213 5.39 -20.19 -14.99
N ILE A 214 4.34 -20.24 -15.82
CA ILE A 214 3.62 -21.48 -16.17
C ILE A 214 4.57 -22.53 -16.78
N ARG A 215 5.50 -22.11 -17.62
CA ARG A 215 6.52 -23.01 -18.20
C ARG A 215 7.43 -23.68 -17.16
N GLN A 216 7.51 -23.14 -15.95
CA GLN A 216 8.28 -23.70 -14.85
C GLN A 216 7.42 -24.52 -13.88
N MET A 217 6.10 -24.52 -14.06
CA MET A 217 5.16 -25.28 -13.25
C MET A 217 5.02 -26.71 -13.74
N ARG A 218 4.88 -27.63 -12.79
CA ARG A 218 4.45 -29.00 -13.05
C ARG A 218 3.03 -29.15 -12.51
N ALA A 219 2.12 -29.65 -13.32
CA ALA A 219 0.71 -29.84 -12.96
C ALA A 219 0.51 -30.94 -11.90
N VAL A 220 1.14 -30.78 -10.74
CA VAL A 220 1.00 -31.64 -9.57
C VAL A 220 0.54 -30.80 -8.41
N PHE A 221 -0.68 -31.03 -7.96
CA PHE A 221 -1.26 -30.36 -6.79
C PHE A 221 -0.82 -31.07 -5.52
N CYS A 222 -0.23 -30.35 -4.58
CA CYS A 222 0.26 -30.89 -3.32
C CYS A 222 -0.42 -30.23 -2.13
N ARG A 223 -1.24 -30.99 -1.39
CA ARG A 223 -2.01 -30.53 -0.23
C ARG A 223 -1.13 -29.95 0.88
N ASP A 224 0.09 -30.45 1.04
CA ASP A 224 1.02 -29.95 2.05
C ASP A 224 1.40 -28.49 1.82
N TYR A 225 1.59 -28.08 0.57
CA TYR A 225 1.88 -26.68 0.26
C TYR A 225 0.68 -25.76 0.50
N VAL A 226 -0.55 -26.25 0.30
CA VAL A 226 -1.78 -25.52 0.68
C VAL A 226 -1.78 -25.28 2.18
N THR A 227 -1.62 -26.33 2.97
CA THR A 227 -1.65 -26.23 4.44
C THR A 227 -0.54 -25.32 4.96
N LYS A 228 0.69 -25.47 4.44
CA LYS A 228 1.83 -24.62 4.82
C LYS A 228 1.61 -23.16 4.45
N SER A 229 1.13 -22.89 3.23
CA SER A 229 0.89 -21.51 2.77
C SER A 229 -0.22 -20.81 3.57
N LEU A 230 -1.32 -21.50 3.86
CA LEU A 230 -2.41 -20.96 4.67
C LEU A 230 -2.00 -20.75 6.14
N LYS A 231 -1.25 -21.68 6.71
CA LYS A 231 -0.72 -21.53 8.08
C LYS A 231 0.19 -20.32 8.24
N ILE A 232 0.94 -19.96 7.20
CA ILE A 232 1.78 -18.75 7.19
C ILE A 232 0.96 -17.53 6.81
N GLY A 233 0.11 -17.63 5.79
CA GLY A 233 -0.58 -16.50 5.18
C GLY A 233 -1.77 -15.97 5.97
N LEU A 234 -2.63 -16.84 6.53
CA LEU A 234 -3.86 -16.41 7.22
C LEU A 234 -3.63 -15.46 8.40
N PRO A 235 -2.66 -15.69 9.31
CA PRO A 235 -2.39 -14.71 10.37
C PRO A 235 -2.00 -13.34 9.82
N ILE A 236 -1.28 -13.32 8.71
CA ILE A 236 -0.83 -12.08 8.06
C ILE A 236 -2.01 -11.37 7.37
N CYS A 237 -2.92 -12.13 6.74
CA CYS A 237 -4.16 -11.60 6.19
C CYS A 237 -5.01 -10.93 7.26
N SER A 238 -5.07 -11.47 8.47
CA SER A 238 -5.82 -10.86 9.58
C SER A 238 -5.26 -9.49 9.95
N VAL A 239 -3.93 -9.34 10.00
CA VAL A 239 -3.28 -8.03 10.23
C VAL A 239 -3.52 -7.08 9.05
N ALA A 240 -3.44 -7.58 7.81
CA ALA A 240 -3.71 -6.78 6.62
C ALA A 240 -5.16 -6.28 6.59
N LEU A 241 -6.12 -7.11 7.00
CA LEU A 241 -7.53 -6.74 7.11
C LEU A 241 -7.74 -5.60 8.10
N ILE A 242 -7.13 -5.68 9.30
CA ILE A 242 -7.21 -4.62 10.31
C ILE A 242 -6.61 -3.31 9.78
N ASN A 243 -5.44 -3.37 9.16
CA ASN A 243 -4.79 -2.20 8.58
C ASN A 243 -5.62 -1.59 7.43
N THR A 244 -6.30 -2.42 6.66
CA THR A 244 -7.21 -1.97 5.60
C THR A 244 -8.38 -1.18 6.17
N PHE A 245 -8.99 -1.61 7.28
CA PHE A 245 -10.05 -0.85 7.94
C PHE A 245 -9.59 0.54 8.38
N ILE A 246 -8.34 0.69 8.81
CA ILE A 246 -7.78 1.99 9.20
C ILE A 246 -7.52 2.86 7.97
N ASN A 247 -6.84 2.30 6.95
CA ASN A 247 -6.34 3.06 5.80
C ASN A 247 -7.36 3.30 4.69
N PHE A 248 -8.45 2.54 4.67
CA PHE A 248 -9.58 2.75 3.75
C PHE A 248 -10.75 3.45 4.44
N GLY A 249 -10.89 3.26 5.77
CA GLY A 249 -11.99 3.83 6.55
C GLY A 249 -12.08 5.35 6.42
N ASP A 250 -10.97 6.07 6.48
CA ASP A 250 -10.94 7.52 6.29
C ASP A 250 -11.61 7.93 4.97
N LYS A 251 -11.28 7.26 3.87
CA LYS A 251 -11.80 7.53 2.53
C LYS A 251 -13.29 7.21 2.43
N GLN A 252 -13.73 6.12 3.08
CA GLN A 252 -15.13 5.75 3.17
C GLN A 252 -15.96 6.84 3.86
N PHE A 253 -15.45 7.37 4.98
CA PHE A 253 -16.15 8.44 5.70
C PHE A 253 -16.11 9.78 4.96
N VAL A 254 -15.00 10.11 4.25
CA VAL A 254 -14.96 11.30 3.39
C VAL A 254 -15.98 11.18 2.28
N MET A 255 -16.06 10.03 1.60
CA MET A 255 -17.06 9.80 0.55
C MET A 255 -18.47 9.95 1.07
N MET A 256 -18.76 9.35 2.23
CA MET A 256 -20.08 9.33 2.86
C MET A 256 -20.56 10.71 3.34
N TYR A 257 -19.68 11.51 3.95
CA TYR A 257 -20.07 12.78 4.57
C TYR A 257 -19.78 14.01 3.73
N CYS A 258 -18.76 13.96 2.90
CA CYS A 258 -18.29 15.14 2.16
C CYS A 258 -18.51 15.05 0.64
N GLY A 259 -18.81 13.84 0.11
CA GLY A 259 -19.12 13.60 -1.29
C GLY A 259 -17.91 13.45 -2.21
N ASN A 260 -18.22 13.27 -3.49
CA ASN A 260 -17.25 12.86 -4.51
C ASN A 260 -16.16 13.91 -4.78
N GLU A 261 -16.52 15.19 -4.87
CA GLU A 261 -15.56 16.25 -5.16
C GLU A 261 -14.54 16.43 -4.05
N THR A 262 -15.00 16.42 -2.79
CA THR A 262 -14.11 16.50 -1.62
C THR A 262 -13.24 15.24 -1.54
N MET A 263 -13.78 14.08 -1.92
CA MET A 263 -12.99 12.87 -2.03
C MET A 263 -11.88 13.00 -3.07
N GLY A 264 -12.11 13.71 -4.19
CA GLY A 264 -11.09 14.03 -5.20
C GLY A 264 -9.91 14.81 -4.61
N ALA A 265 -10.22 15.88 -3.89
CA ALA A 265 -9.20 16.67 -3.21
C ALA A 265 -8.49 15.85 -2.10
N TYR A 266 -9.25 15.07 -1.33
CA TYR A 266 -8.70 14.20 -0.28
C TYR A 266 -7.77 13.12 -0.85
N ASN A 267 -8.15 12.50 -1.98
CA ASN A 267 -7.33 11.50 -2.65
C ASN A 267 -6.00 12.09 -3.16
N LEU A 268 -6.05 13.30 -3.74
CA LEU A 268 -4.83 14.01 -4.13
C LEU A 268 -3.95 14.30 -2.91
N ALA A 269 -4.52 14.86 -1.84
CA ALA A 269 -3.79 15.20 -0.63
C ALA A 269 -3.19 13.96 0.06
N THR A 270 -3.95 12.86 0.17
CA THR A 270 -3.42 11.60 0.74
C THR A 270 -2.30 11.03 -0.11
N THR A 271 -2.40 11.11 -1.43
CA THR A 271 -1.32 10.69 -2.34
C THR A 271 -0.05 11.49 -2.11
N LEU A 272 -0.14 12.84 -2.07
CA LEU A 272 1.00 13.71 -1.77
C LEU A 272 1.56 13.47 -0.36
N ALA A 273 0.67 13.22 0.60
CA ALA A 273 1.07 12.94 1.98
C ALA A 273 1.84 11.61 2.14
N THR A 274 1.82 10.70 1.17
CA THR A 274 2.65 9.46 1.23
C THR A 274 4.15 9.72 1.00
N ILE A 275 4.55 10.88 0.50
CA ILE A 275 5.96 11.19 0.18
C ILE A 275 6.89 11.03 1.41
N PRO A 276 6.60 11.58 2.60
CA PRO A 276 7.41 11.34 3.79
C PRO A 276 7.53 9.85 4.14
N LEU A 277 6.45 9.07 3.99
CA LEU A 277 6.48 7.63 4.25
C LEU A 277 7.42 6.89 3.29
N ILE A 278 7.46 7.27 2.01
CA ILE A 278 8.38 6.71 1.00
C ILE A 278 9.84 7.01 1.39
N VAL A 279 10.10 8.25 1.80
CA VAL A 279 11.44 8.64 2.30
C VAL A 279 11.83 7.81 3.53
N PHE A 280 10.90 7.63 4.46
CA PHE A 280 11.12 6.78 5.63
C PHE A 280 11.39 5.32 5.24
N GLN A 281 10.65 4.73 4.29
CA GLN A 281 10.86 3.36 3.85
C GLN A 281 12.27 3.15 3.30
N SER A 282 12.79 4.12 2.55
CA SER A 282 14.18 4.10 2.06
C SER A 282 15.21 4.12 3.20
N PHE A 283 14.98 4.94 4.23
CA PHE A 283 15.82 4.94 5.45
C PHE A 283 15.71 3.60 6.19
N ASN A 284 14.49 3.11 6.41
CA ASN A 284 14.25 1.89 7.18
C ASN A 284 14.88 0.65 6.52
N PHE A 285 14.95 0.62 5.21
CA PHE A 285 15.60 -0.46 4.46
C PHE A 285 17.09 -0.60 4.82
N VAL A 286 17.78 0.51 5.03
CA VAL A 286 19.21 0.52 5.45
C VAL A 286 19.35 0.31 6.96
N TRP A 287 18.45 0.91 7.73
CA TRP A 287 18.50 0.88 9.19
C TRP A 287 18.12 -0.48 9.80
N LEU A 288 17.13 -1.19 9.24
CA LEU A 288 16.57 -2.41 9.83
C LEU A 288 17.61 -3.54 10.01
N PRO A 289 18.47 -3.88 9.04
CA PRO A 289 19.50 -4.91 9.23
C PRO A 289 20.48 -4.57 10.36
N ASP A 290 20.94 -3.32 10.44
CA ASP A 290 21.85 -2.86 11.49
C ASP A 290 21.18 -2.89 12.87
N PHE A 291 19.89 -2.55 12.91
CA PHE A 291 19.08 -2.59 14.12
C PHE A 291 18.92 -4.02 14.65
N LEU A 292 18.62 -4.98 13.77
CA LEU A 292 18.43 -6.39 14.14
C LEU A 292 19.74 -7.11 14.49
N ALA A 293 20.88 -6.66 13.95
CA ALA A 293 22.20 -7.22 14.23
C ALA A 293 22.82 -6.72 15.54
N GLU A 294 22.32 -5.61 16.11
CA GLU A 294 22.89 -5.01 17.34
C GLU A 294 22.58 -5.88 18.56
N LYS A 295 23.62 -6.33 19.26
CA LYS A 295 23.50 -7.18 20.45
C LYS A 295 23.53 -6.39 21.76
N ASP A 296 24.19 -5.23 21.78
CA ASP A 296 24.26 -4.39 22.97
C ASP A 296 22.99 -3.52 23.11
N LEU A 297 22.16 -3.86 24.09
CA LEU A 297 20.89 -3.17 24.35
C LEU A 297 21.06 -1.70 24.77
N ALA A 298 22.19 -1.34 25.39
CA ALA A 298 22.45 0.06 25.76
C ALA A 298 22.72 0.91 24.51
N THR A 299 23.55 0.39 23.62
CA THR A 299 23.87 0.99 22.33
C THR A 299 22.63 1.01 21.43
N LEU A 300 21.83 -0.07 21.40
CA LEU A 300 20.56 -0.15 20.67
C LEU A 300 19.60 0.96 21.11
N ASN A 301 19.39 1.14 22.41
CA ASN A 301 18.51 2.17 22.94
C ASN A 301 18.99 3.59 22.59
N ARG A 302 20.31 3.86 22.73
CA ARG A 302 20.91 5.16 22.40
C ARG A 302 20.77 5.48 20.91
N LYS A 303 21.11 4.52 20.03
CA LYS A 303 20.98 4.65 18.57
C LYS A 303 19.52 4.86 18.18
N THR A 304 18.58 4.07 18.73
CA THR A 304 17.15 4.17 18.45
C THR A 304 16.60 5.54 18.81
N ASN A 305 16.88 6.05 20.02
CA ASN A 305 16.39 7.37 20.44
C ASN A 305 16.98 8.52 19.61
N ARG A 306 18.28 8.45 19.26
CA ARG A 306 18.95 9.46 18.43
C ARG A 306 18.38 9.47 17.01
N ASN A 307 18.29 8.30 16.40
CA ASN A 307 17.80 8.17 15.03
C ASN A 307 16.31 8.49 14.92
N ALA A 308 15.49 8.15 15.93
CA ALA A 308 14.08 8.53 15.96
C ALA A 308 13.86 10.04 15.85
N LYS A 309 14.67 10.83 16.63
CA LYS A 309 14.61 12.30 16.57
C LYS A 309 15.05 12.82 15.20
N LEU A 310 16.14 12.28 14.66
CA LEU A 310 16.66 12.68 13.35
C LEU A 310 15.65 12.37 12.24
N VAL A 311 15.09 11.15 12.22
CA VAL A 311 14.08 10.73 11.25
C VAL A 311 12.85 11.63 11.35
N PHE A 312 12.36 11.90 12.56
CA PHE A 312 11.21 12.79 12.75
C PHE A 312 11.46 14.19 12.18
N LEU A 313 12.64 14.79 12.44
CA LEU A 313 13.01 16.11 11.94
C LEU A 313 13.15 16.12 10.40
N VAL A 314 13.77 15.09 9.82
CA VAL A 314 13.91 14.95 8.36
C VAL A 314 12.53 14.83 7.72
N LEU A 315 11.64 14.00 8.27
CA LEU A 315 10.28 13.84 7.74
C LEU A 315 9.46 15.12 7.87
N LEU A 316 9.65 15.88 8.94
CA LEU A 316 9.02 17.20 9.10
C LEU A 316 9.52 18.17 8.01
N GLY A 317 10.82 18.21 7.76
CA GLY A 317 11.40 19.01 6.68
C GLY A 317 10.84 18.61 5.29
N VAL A 318 10.79 17.31 5.01
CA VAL A 318 10.20 16.78 3.76
C VAL A 318 8.72 17.19 3.65
N SER A 319 7.95 17.09 4.74
CA SER A 319 6.54 17.47 4.77
C SER A 319 6.34 18.97 4.49
N LEU A 320 7.20 19.84 5.03
CA LEU A 320 7.17 21.27 4.72
C LEU A 320 7.46 21.54 3.24
N VAL A 321 8.44 20.86 2.67
CA VAL A 321 8.77 20.98 1.23
C VAL A 321 7.58 20.52 0.37
N VAL A 322 6.92 19.42 0.73
CA VAL A 322 5.73 18.93 0.00
C VAL A 322 4.59 19.95 0.09
N TRP A 323 4.31 20.48 1.26
CA TRP A 323 3.23 21.47 1.46
C TRP A 323 3.49 22.75 0.68
N ILE A 324 4.69 23.32 0.80
CA ILE A 324 5.11 24.54 0.07
C ILE A 324 5.11 24.26 -1.43
N GLY A 325 5.65 23.12 -1.87
CA GLY A 325 5.67 22.69 -3.27
C GLY A 325 4.25 22.58 -3.85
N THR A 326 3.31 22.00 -3.09
CA THR A 326 1.90 21.90 -3.50
C THR A 326 1.28 23.29 -3.68
N TYR A 327 1.58 24.22 -2.79
CA TYR A 327 1.12 25.63 -2.92
C TYR A 327 1.65 26.27 -4.22
N PHE A 328 2.94 26.10 -4.53
CA PHE A 328 3.52 26.60 -5.78
C PHE A 328 2.92 25.92 -7.03
N LEU A 329 2.67 24.61 -6.99
CA LEU A 329 2.05 23.88 -8.11
C LEU A 329 0.63 24.39 -8.40
N LEU A 330 -0.12 24.79 -7.38
CA LEU A 330 -1.43 25.45 -7.53
C LEU A 330 -1.28 26.87 -8.10
N LEU A 331 -0.32 27.67 -7.63
CA LEU A 331 -0.06 29.01 -8.14
C LEU A 331 0.35 29.02 -9.62
N LEU A 332 1.17 28.05 -10.02
CA LEU A 332 1.64 27.89 -11.40
C LEU A 332 0.57 27.26 -12.33
N GLY A 333 -0.60 26.89 -11.81
CA GLY A 333 -1.65 26.25 -12.59
C GLY A 333 -1.35 24.80 -13.00
N VAL A 334 -0.28 24.19 -12.45
CA VAL A 334 0.05 22.77 -12.68
C VAL A 334 -1.02 21.89 -12.05
N PHE A 335 -1.50 22.25 -10.87
CA PHE A 335 -2.73 21.69 -10.30
C PHE A 335 -3.91 22.66 -10.57
N PRO A 336 -5.08 22.12 -11.00
CA PRO A 336 -6.26 22.96 -11.22
C PRO A 336 -6.69 23.69 -9.94
N GLN A 337 -7.16 24.95 -10.09
CA GLN A 337 -7.53 25.82 -8.96
C GLN A 337 -8.69 25.29 -8.12
N ASN A 338 -9.54 24.42 -8.66
CA ASN A 338 -10.62 23.75 -7.93
C ASN A 338 -10.13 22.78 -6.83
N TYR A 339 -8.82 22.47 -6.80
CA TYR A 339 -8.16 21.69 -5.73
C TYR A 339 -7.55 22.54 -4.62
N LYS A 340 -7.75 23.87 -4.62
CA LYS A 340 -7.13 24.80 -3.65
C LYS A 340 -7.40 24.43 -2.18
N GLU A 341 -8.53 23.81 -1.89
CA GLU A 341 -8.89 23.38 -0.52
C GLU A 341 -7.89 22.39 0.10
N ILE A 342 -7.08 21.67 -0.70
CA ILE A 342 -6.08 20.72 -0.18
C ILE A 342 -5.06 21.38 0.75
N ILE A 343 -4.78 22.67 0.54
CA ILE A 343 -3.80 23.43 1.33
C ILE A 343 -4.17 23.44 2.81
N SER A 344 -5.46 23.40 3.13
CA SER A 344 -5.97 23.46 4.50
C SER A 344 -5.77 22.15 5.28
N PHE A 345 -6.00 21.00 4.64
CA PHE A 345 -5.93 19.69 5.33
C PHE A 345 -4.71 18.86 4.98
N LEU A 346 -3.95 19.20 3.94
CA LEU A 346 -2.70 18.51 3.58
C LEU A 346 -1.67 18.50 4.72
N PRO A 347 -1.43 19.60 5.48
CA PRO A 347 -0.49 19.57 6.61
C PRO A 347 -0.86 18.54 7.68
N ILE A 348 -2.17 18.37 7.94
CA ILE A 348 -2.68 17.41 8.91
C ILE A 348 -2.39 15.99 8.42
N LEU A 349 -2.63 15.69 7.13
CA LEU A 349 -2.34 14.40 6.54
C LEU A 349 -0.84 14.10 6.47
N LEU A 350 0.00 15.11 6.18
CA LEU A 350 1.45 14.99 6.22
C LEU A 350 1.95 14.62 7.63
N LEU A 351 1.38 15.26 8.66
CA LEU A 351 1.68 14.94 10.05
C LEU A 351 1.24 13.52 10.41
N SER A 352 0.08 13.09 9.91
CA SER A 352 -0.41 11.71 10.03
C SER A 352 0.60 10.70 9.47
N GLN A 353 1.17 10.97 8.29
CA GLN A 353 2.16 10.08 7.66
C GLN A 353 3.52 10.08 8.37
N ILE A 354 3.90 11.18 9.01
CA ILE A 354 5.05 11.19 9.91
C ILE A 354 4.83 10.21 11.07
N PHE A 355 3.65 10.27 11.72
CA PHE A 355 3.33 9.33 12.80
C PHE A 355 3.23 7.89 12.31
N ALA A 356 2.65 7.63 11.13
CA ALA A 356 2.64 6.32 10.50
C ALA A 356 4.07 5.79 10.26
N SER A 357 4.99 6.66 9.84
CA SER A 357 6.41 6.31 9.72
C SER A 357 7.05 5.97 11.06
N MET A 358 6.71 6.71 12.12
CA MET A 358 7.19 6.41 13.47
C MET A 358 6.62 5.10 14.04
N ILE A 359 5.37 4.73 13.68
CA ILE A 359 4.82 3.41 14.00
C ILE A 359 5.69 2.31 13.41
N LEU A 360 6.01 2.39 12.11
CA LEU A 360 6.88 1.42 11.44
C LEU A 360 8.30 1.40 12.04
N TYR A 361 8.83 2.57 12.42
CA TYR A 361 10.14 2.68 13.07
C TYR A 361 10.19 1.89 14.39
N TYR A 362 9.22 2.10 15.27
CA TYR A 362 9.18 1.40 16.56
C TYR A 362 8.68 -0.05 16.46
N PHE A 363 7.97 -0.40 15.38
CA PHE A 363 7.58 -1.78 15.07
C PHE A 363 8.80 -2.71 14.97
N ASN A 364 9.94 -2.23 14.49
CA ASN A 364 11.19 -2.98 14.43
C ASN A 364 11.62 -3.56 15.79
N SER A 365 11.31 -2.86 16.90
CA SER A 365 11.60 -3.37 18.25
C SER A 365 10.79 -4.61 18.62
N PHE A 366 9.52 -4.67 18.19
CA PHE A 366 8.69 -5.86 18.44
C PHE A 366 9.14 -7.06 17.60
N THR A 367 9.67 -6.81 16.41
CA THR A 367 10.32 -7.85 15.59
C THR A 367 11.60 -8.35 16.26
N TYR A 368 12.44 -7.45 16.77
CA TYR A 368 13.67 -7.77 17.48
C TYR A 368 13.43 -8.66 18.71
N PHE A 369 12.39 -8.33 19.51
CA PHE A 369 12.03 -9.09 20.72
C PHE A 369 11.03 -10.23 20.47
N GLU A 370 10.66 -10.53 19.22
CA GLU A 370 9.68 -11.56 18.83
C GLU A 370 8.29 -11.39 19.50
N LYS A 371 7.89 -10.12 19.78
CA LYS A 371 6.61 -9.78 20.44
C LYS A 371 5.59 -9.22 19.45
N THR A 372 5.45 -9.84 18.28
CA THR A 372 4.60 -9.38 17.18
C THR A 372 3.08 -9.40 17.47
N TYR A 373 2.65 -10.11 18.52
CA TYR A 373 1.26 -10.08 18.97
C TYR A 373 0.83 -8.71 19.54
N ILE A 374 1.77 -7.91 20.06
CA ILE A 374 1.49 -6.59 20.63
C ILE A 374 1.00 -5.60 19.57
N PRO A 375 1.71 -5.42 18.44
CA PRO A 375 1.20 -4.66 17.31
C PRO A 375 -0.20 -5.07 16.87
N MET A 376 -0.52 -6.36 16.86
CA MET A 376 -1.84 -6.84 16.48
C MET A 376 -2.94 -6.33 17.43
N ILE A 377 -2.74 -6.42 18.75
CA ILE A 377 -3.69 -5.93 19.74
C ILE A 377 -3.90 -4.41 19.62
N VAL A 378 -2.80 -3.67 19.47
CA VAL A 378 -2.85 -2.20 19.29
C VAL A 378 -3.57 -1.85 17.98
N SER A 379 -3.35 -2.59 16.90
CA SER A 379 -4.02 -2.36 15.62
C SER A 379 -5.53 -2.59 15.71
N ILE A 380 -5.99 -3.62 16.43
CA ILE A 380 -7.42 -3.87 16.64
C ILE A 380 -8.06 -2.69 17.42
N ALA A 381 -7.43 -2.28 18.52
CA ALA A 381 -7.91 -1.16 19.33
C ALA A 381 -7.92 0.15 18.52
N SER A 382 -6.89 0.39 17.71
CA SER A 382 -6.80 1.58 16.86
C SER A 382 -7.84 1.59 15.75
N ALA A 383 -8.15 0.44 15.14
CA ALA A 383 -9.21 0.34 14.13
C ALA A 383 -10.59 0.69 14.71
N ALA A 384 -10.92 0.16 15.89
CA ALA A 384 -12.16 0.50 16.56
C ALA A 384 -12.23 2.00 16.92
N LEU A 385 -11.15 2.55 17.47
CA LEU A 385 -11.05 3.98 17.79
C LEU A 385 -11.16 4.85 16.54
N SER A 386 -10.52 4.47 15.44
CA SER A 386 -10.59 5.18 14.15
C SER A 386 -12.01 5.31 13.67
N TYR A 387 -12.77 4.21 13.69
CA TYR A 387 -14.16 4.19 13.24
C TYR A 387 -15.04 5.15 14.04
N VAL A 388 -14.90 5.16 15.37
CA VAL A 388 -15.61 6.08 16.25
C VAL A 388 -15.23 7.53 15.95
N LEU A 389 -13.94 7.84 15.87
CA LEU A 389 -13.46 9.19 15.62
C LEU A 389 -13.83 9.70 14.23
N TYR A 390 -13.75 8.87 13.19
CA TYR A 390 -14.20 9.24 11.83
C TYR A 390 -15.70 9.55 11.82
N SER A 391 -16.52 8.76 12.52
CA SER A 391 -17.95 9.00 12.60
C SER A 391 -18.28 10.29 13.33
N VAL A 392 -17.66 10.56 14.48
CA VAL A 392 -17.96 11.72 15.31
C VAL A 392 -17.39 13.00 14.71
N LEU A 393 -16.07 13.01 14.45
CA LEU A 393 -15.38 14.21 13.95
C LEU A 393 -15.71 14.47 12.48
N GLY A 394 -15.96 13.43 11.68
CA GLY A 394 -16.37 13.56 10.28
C GLY A 394 -17.73 14.23 10.15
N LYS A 395 -18.70 13.89 11.00
CA LYS A 395 -20.00 14.57 11.02
C LYS A 395 -19.92 16.03 11.51
N ALA A 396 -19.03 16.30 12.48
CA ALA A 396 -18.91 17.63 13.06
C ALA A 396 -18.09 18.61 12.19
N PHE A 397 -17.02 18.15 11.56
CA PHE A 397 -16.01 18.99 10.89
C PHE A 397 -15.70 18.56 9.45
N GLY A 398 -16.46 17.62 8.89
CA GLY A 398 -16.25 17.14 7.52
C GLY A 398 -14.85 16.54 7.30
N VAL A 399 -14.24 16.87 6.17
CA VAL A 399 -12.92 16.36 5.76
C VAL A 399 -11.80 16.70 6.77
N MET A 400 -11.86 17.89 7.37
CA MET A 400 -10.90 18.31 8.41
C MET A 400 -11.02 17.43 9.65
N GLY A 401 -12.25 17.08 10.03
CA GLY A 401 -12.52 16.18 11.14
C GLY A 401 -11.95 14.77 10.91
N ILE A 402 -12.10 14.26 9.70
CA ILE A 402 -11.58 12.94 9.33
C ILE A 402 -10.04 12.94 9.28
N ALA A 403 -9.43 13.97 8.68
CA ALA A 403 -7.97 14.11 8.64
C ALA A 403 -7.36 14.23 10.05
N THR A 404 -8.00 15.00 10.95
CA THR A 404 -7.56 15.13 12.35
C THR A 404 -7.77 13.84 13.13
N ALA A 405 -8.86 13.10 12.90
CA ALA A 405 -9.09 11.79 13.52
C ALA A 405 -7.99 10.79 13.12
N LEU A 406 -7.66 10.69 11.82
CA LEU A 406 -6.58 9.84 11.32
C LEU A 406 -5.25 10.19 11.98
N THR A 407 -4.94 11.49 12.08
CA THR A 407 -3.70 11.98 12.70
C THR A 407 -3.65 11.67 14.18
N ALA A 408 -4.75 11.85 14.90
CA ALA A 408 -4.84 11.56 16.33
C ALA A 408 -4.67 10.06 16.61
N VAL A 409 -5.28 9.19 15.82
CA VAL A 409 -5.08 7.73 15.94
C VAL A 409 -3.62 7.35 15.69
N ASN A 410 -3.02 7.83 14.59
CA ASN A 410 -1.63 7.54 14.30
C ASN A 410 -0.66 8.07 15.36
N LEU A 411 -0.94 9.23 15.96
CA LEU A 411 -0.18 9.76 17.09
C LEU A 411 -0.30 8.85 18.32
N LEU A 412 -1.51 8.41 18.66
CA LEU A 412 -1.73 7.50 19.80
C LEU A 412 -1.03 6.15 19.60
N VAL A 413 -1.10 5.59 18.41
CA VAL A 413 -0.41 4.33 18.09
C VAL A 413 1.11 4.52 18.13
N ALA A 414 1.64 5.60 17.52
CA ALA A 414 3.07 5.89 17.52
C ALA A 414 3.63 6.08 18.94
N THR A 415 2.91 6.83 19.80
CA THR A 415 3.28 7.01 21.20
C THR A 415 3.21 5.72 21.99
N SER A 416 2.18 4.91 21.77
CA SER A 416 2.05 3.58 22.40
C SER A 416 3.22 2.67 22.00
N TYR A 417 3.58 2.62 20.71
CA TYR A 417 4.71 1.82 20.24
C TYR A 417 6.05 2.34 20.79
N MET A 418 6.24 3.64 20.84
CA MET A 418 7.44 4.26 21.46
C MET A 418 7.57 3.86 22.93
N LEU A 419 6.50 3.98 23.71
CA LEU A 419 6.53 3.67 25.15
C LEU A 419 6.77 2.17 25.39
N LEU A 420 6.07 1.30 24.65
CA LEU A 420 6.24 -0.15 24.75
C LEU A 420 7.63 -0.58 24.31
N SER A 421 8.15 -0.06 23.21
CA SER A 421 9.53 -0.33 22.73
C SER A 421 10.56 0.02 23.83
N LYS A 422 10.49 1.22 24.40
CA LYS A 422 11.39 1.65 25.50
C LYS A 422 11.28 0.73 26.72
N ARG A 423 10.05 0.31 27.07
CA ARG A 423 9.81 -0.59 28.22
C ARG A 423 10.44 -1.97 27.97
N TYR A 424 10.34 -2.52 26.77
CA TYR A 424 10.93 -3.81 26.42
C TYR A 424 12.44 -3.75 26.43
N ILE A 425 13.06 -2.74 25.83
CA ILE A 425 14.51 -2.55 25.85
C ILE A 425 15.02 -2.40 27.30
N LYS A 426 14.31 -1.62 28.14
CA LYS A 426 14.68 -1.43 29.55
C LYS A 426 14.59 -2.73 30.34
N ARG A 427 13.52 -3.50 30.18
CA ARG A 427 13.34 -4.80 30.86
C ARG A 427 14.40 -5.80 30.43
N ALA A 428 14.63 -5.96 29.13
CA ALA A 428 15.66 -6.86 28.64
C ALA A 428 17.06 -6.55 29.19
N ARG A 429 17.37 -5.24 29.42
CA ARG A 429 18.62 -4.81 30.05
C ARG A 429 18.72 -5.16 31.55
N GLN A 430 17.61 -5.38 32.23
CA GLN A 430 17.62 -5.75 33.66
C GLN A 430 17.84 -7.25 33.90
N PHE A 431 17.69 -8.07 32.85
CA PHE A 431 17.86 -9.53 32.90
C PHE A 431 19.18 -10.01 32.29
N LEU A 432 19.99 -9.09 31.78
CA LEU A 432 21.38 -9.30 31.37
C LEU A 432 22.32 -8.65 32.37
#